data_e35bc2e8151dc492a44754f0e836aeab
#
_entry.id   e35bc2e8151dc492a44754f0e836aeab
#
_cell.length_a   1.000
_cell.length_b   1.000
_cell.length_c   1.000
_cell.angle_alpha   90.00
_cell.angle_beta   90.00
_cell.angle_gamma   90.00
#
_symmetry.space_group_name_H-M   'P 1'
#
loop_
_entity.id
_entity.type
_entity.pdbx_description
1 polymer ?
#
loop_
_entity_poly.entity_id
_entity_poly.type
_entity_poly.pdbx_seq_one_letter_code
_entity_poly.pdbx_strand_id
1 'polypeptide(L)'
;MIGWAVETLVAATLLMALVLMLRGPVARRFGPHAAYALWALPAVRMVLPPIPDAWRPVDFAPIGAATEPGQVMMFVPIADMPALPQGWGMADVPVALVAFWALGAIGFVAWHVVAHRRFCARVLASGQGRGVAQGHVRVIETRHAAGPLAFGVWKRYVAMPADFGERYDPQEQALALAHELGHHARGDLLVNWAALVILGCHWFNPVAWAAFRAFRADQEMACDAMVLARATPAVRHAYASAIVKSAHGGAVSAACHLHSVNELKGRLIMLSKHRVMSPATRRVAGTATLALAVFGLGATASGTQAAESIRTGVEQVTGVEIAQVERQAAAALAPVADVARMAQGT
;
A
#
# COMPACT_ATOMS: atom_id res chain seq x y z
N MET A 1 12.07 -6.91 17.11
CA MET A 1 10.84 -6.63 16.31
C MET A 1 10.76 -5.18 15.85
N ILE A 2 11.11 -4.18 16.67
CA ILE A 2 11.12 -2.76 16.28
C ILE A 2 12.14 -2.51 15.17
N GLY A 3 13.34 -3.10 15.25
CA GLY A 3 14.37 -3.00 14.21
C GLY A 3 13.86 -3.46 12.84
N TRP A 4 13.22 -4.63 12.78
CA TRP A 4 12.59 -5.12 11.55
C TRP A 4 11.52 -4.17 11.03
N ALA A 5 10.70 -3.56 11.90
CA ALA A 5 9.68 -2.61 11.50
C ALA A 5 10.30 -1.35 10.88
N VAL A 6 11.34 -0.79 11.50
CA VAL A 6 12.06 0.39 10.97
C VAL A 6 12.71 0.08 9.63
N GLU A 7 13.47 -1.02 9.53
CA GLU A 7 14.07 -1.47 8.26
C GLU A 7 13.01 -1.64 7.17
N THR A 8 11.88 -2.26 7.51
CA THR A 8 10.77 -2.51 6.59
C THR A 8 10.13 -1.22 6.09
N LEU A 9 9.88 -0.25 6.99
CA LEU A 9 9.30 1.04 6.62
C LEU A 9 10.23 1.84 5.70
N VAL A 10 11.53 1.87 6.01
CA VAL A 10 12.52 2.58 5.18
C VAL A 10 12.69 1.87 3.83
N ALA A 11 12.88 0.55 3.82
CA ALA A 11 13.01 -0.23 2.60
C ALA A 11 11.77 -0.12 1.69
N ALA A 12 10.56 -0.19 2.26
CA ALA A 12 9.32 0.01 1.52
C ALA A 12 9.23 1.43 0.94
N THR A 13 9.67 2.45 1.68
CA THR A 13 9.75 3.84 1.19
C THR A 13 10.69 3.97 0.00
N LEU A 14 11.88 3.37 0.06
CA LEU A 14 12.84 3.36 -1.05
C LEU A 14 12.28 2.63 -2.28
N LEU A 15 11.62 1.50 -2.07
CA LEU A 15 10.94 0.78 -3.15
C LEU A 15 9.78 1.59 -3.74
N MET A 16 9.00 2.31 -2.93
CA MET A 16 7.97 3.23 -3.43
C MET A 16 8.58 4.34 -4.30
N ALA A 17 9.69 4.95 -3.86
CA ALA A 17 10.39 5.96 -4.64
C ALA A 17 10.93 5.39 -5.97
N LEU A 18 11.52 4.19 -5.93
CA LEU A 18 11.97 3.48 -7.12
C LEU A 18 10.83 3.21 -8.11
N VAL A 19 9.69 2.70 -7.61
CA VAL A 19 8.51 2.46 -8.47
C VAL A 19 7.98 3.77 -9.05
N LEU A 20 7.94 4.86 -8.28
CA LEU A 20 7.56 6.18 -8.79
C LEU A 20 8.41 6.62 -9.98
N MET A 21 9.72 6.34 -9.95
CA MET A 21 10.64 6.64 -11.06
C MET A 21 10.43 5.71 -12.26
N LEU A 22 10.21 4.42 -12.02
CA LEU A 22 10.18 3.39 -13.07
C LEU A 22 8.81 3.23 -13.73
N ARG A 23 7.70 3.55 -13.03
CA ARG A 23 6.33 3.31 -13.54
C ARG A 23 6.07 3.91 -14.91
N GLY A 24 6.53 5.13 -15.16
CA GLY A 24 6.33 5.82 -16.44
C GLY A 24 7.04 5.13 -17.62
N PRO A 25 8.36 4.92 -17.57
CA PRO A 25 9.11 4.14 -18.56
C PRO A 25 8.52 2.73 -18.77
N VAL A 26 8.18 2.03 -17.69
CA VAL A 26 7.61 0.68 -17.75
C VAL A 26 6.22 0.69 -18.42
N ALA A 27 5.34 1.64 -18.07
CA ALA A 27 4.04 1.78 -18.71
C ALA A 27 4.16 2.01 -20.22
N ARG A 28 5.12 2.85 -20.66
CA ARG A 28 5.35 3.14 -22.08
C ARG A 28 5.92 1.94 -22.84
N ARG A 29 6.80 1.15 -22.22
CA ARG A 29 7.51 0.04 -22.88
C ARG A 29 6.77 -1.28 -22.78
N PHE A 30 6.12 -1.54 -21.65
CA PHE A 30 5.52 -2.82 -21.28
C PHE A 30 4.03 -2.75 -20.96
N GLY A 31 3.43 -1.57 -21.07
CA GLY A 31 2.01 -1.34 -20.87
C GLY A 31 1.58 -1.11 -19.40
N PRO A 32 0.30 -0.68 -19.21
CA PRO A 32 -0.21 -0.27 -17.89
C PRO A 32 -0.23 -1.41 -16.86
N HIS A 33 -0.49 -2.65 -17.30
CA HIS A 33 -0.50 -3.80 -16.39
C HIS A 33 0.86 -4.05 -15.73
N ALA A 34 1.97 -3.86 -16.49
CA ALA A 34 3.32 -4.02 -15.94
C ALA A 34 3.64 -2.91 -14.91
N ALA A 35 3.25 -1.67 -15.21
CA ALA A 35 3.42 -0.56 -14.28
C ALA A 35 2.63 -0.78 -12.99
N TYR A 36 1.39 -1.24 -13.10
CA TYR A 36 0.56 -1.59 -11.94
C TYR A 36 1.17 -2.73 -11.11
N ALA A 37 1.73 -3.76 -11.77
CA ALA A 37 2.35 -4.89 -11.09
C ALA A 37 3.59 -4.49 -10.26
N LEU A 38 4.31 -3.42 -10.61
CA LEU A 38 5.45 -2.94 -9.82
C LEU A 38 5.06 -2.57 -8.38
N TRP A 39 3.81 -2.17 -8.15
CA TRP A 39 3.33 -1.81 -6.81
C TRP A 39 3.25 -3.01 -5.85
N ALA A 40 3.38 -4.23 -6.36
CA ALA A 40 3.54 -5.40 -5.50
C ALA A 40 4.87 -5.38 -4.72
N LEU A 41 5.92 -4.71 -5.23
CA LEU A 41 7.24 -4.66 -4.60
C LEU A 41 7.20 -4.09 -3.17
N PRO A 42 6.78 -2.83 -2.95
CA PRO A 42 6.69 -2.30 -1.60
C PRO A 42 5.67 -3.06 -0.74
N ALA A 43 4.58 -3.58 -1.33
CA ALA A 43 3.58 -4.34 -0.59
C ALA A 43 4.11 -5.68 -0.07
N VAL A 44 4.81 -6.45 -0.91
CA VAL A 44 5.44 -7.72 -0.51
C VAL A 44 6.52 -7.46 0.53
N ARG A 45 7.34 -6.39 0.37
CA ARG A 45 8.37 -6.04 1.35
C ARG A 45 7.79 -5.78 2.75
N MET A 46 6.60 -5.21 2.84
CA MET A 46 5.92 -4.97 4.13
C MET A 46 5.53 -6.25 4.87
N VAL A 47 5.34 -7.35 4.16
CA VAL A 47 4.89 -8.64 4.70
C VAL A 47 6.04 -9.65 4.84
N LEU A 48 7.15 -9.40 4.14
CA LEU A 48 8.29 -10.31 4.10
C LEU A 48 8.96 -10.40 5.49
N PRO A 49 9.02 -11.59 6.10
CA PRO A 49 9.71 -11.77 7.36
C PRO A 49 11.23 -11.57 7.19
N PRO A 50 11.98 -11.35 8.30
CA PRO A 50 13.43 -11.32 8.25
C PRO A 50 13.98 -12.66 7.77
N ILE A 51 15.11 -12.63 7.07
CA ILE A 51 15.82 -13.84 6.64
C ILE A 51 16.27 -14.61 7.90
N PRO A 52 15.98 -15.93 8.00
CA PRO A 52 16.45 -16.75 9.10
C PRO A 52 17.98 -16.66 9.24
N ASP A 53 18.49 -16.66 10.47
CA ASP A 53 19.93 -16.53 10.74
C ASP A 53 20.76 -17.61 10.04
N ALA A 54 20.21 -18.82 9.91
CA ALA A 54 20.85 -19.93 9.21
C ALA A 54 21.08 -19.69 7.71
N TRP A 55 20.38 -18.72 7.09
CA TRP A 55 20.49 -18.38 5.67
C TRP A 55 21.24 -17.08 5.45
N ARG A 56 21.68 -16.42 6.51
CA ARG A 56 22.51 -15.21 6.38
C ARG A 56 23.91 -15.62 5.92
N PRO A 57 24.53 -14.90 4.98
CA PRO A 57 25.94 -15.09 4.66
C PRO A 57 26.75 -14.97 5.95
N VAL A 58 27.61 -15.96 6.20
CA VAL A 58 28.54 -15.86 7.33
C VAL A 58 29.45 -14.70 7.01
N ASP A 59 29.42 -13.64 7.83
CA ASP A 59 30.41 -12.56 7.74
C ASP A 59 31.76 -13.21 8.01
N PHE A 60 32.56 -13.38 6.96
CA PHE A 60 33.97 -13.65 7.14
C PHE A 60 34.56 -12.38 7.74
N ALA A 61 34.69 -12.35 9.08
CA ALA A 61 35.51 -11.34 9.71
C ALA A 61 36.88 -11.35 9.01
N PRO A 62 37.39 -10.19 8.56
CA PRO A 62 38.71 -10.17 7.95
C PRO A 62 39.70 -10.77 8.92
N ILE A 63 40.41 -11.83 8.46
CA ILE A 63 41.47 -12.48 9.22
C ILE A 63 42.52 -11.39 9.50
N GLY A 64 42.48 -10.77 10.65
CA GLY A 64 43.33 -9.65 11.00
C GLY A 64 42.72 -8.57 11.88
N ALA A 65 41.47 -8.70 12.30
CA ALA A 65 40.97 -7.87 13.40
C ALA A 65 41.73 -8.29 14.66
N ALA A 66 42.83 -7.59 14.90
CA ALA A 66 43.62 -7.75 16.12
C ALA A 66 42.67 -7.54 17.31
N THR A 67 42.59 -8.55 18.15
CA THR A 67 41.95 -8.46 19.45
C THR A 67 42.57 -7.26 20.18
N GLU A 68 41.84 -6.16 20.32
CA GLU A 68 42.24 -5.09 21.21
C GLU A 68 42.58 -5.69 22.57
N PRO A 69 43.71 -5.31 23.20
CA PRO A 69 44.09 -5.84 24.50
C PRO A 69 42.97 -5.49 25.47
N GLY A 70 42.37 -6.55 26.07
CA GLY A 70 41.20 -6.45 26.91
C GLY A 70 41.29 -5.36 27.97
N GLN A 71 40.38 -4.42 27.89
CA GLN A 71 40.11 -3.53 29.03
C GLN A 71 39.53 -4.40 30.16
N VAL A 72 40.33 -4.64 31.18
CA VAL A 72 39.86 -5.23 32.44
C VAL A 72 38.92 -4.22 33.10
N MET A 73 37.64 -4.36 32.85
CA MET A 73 36.64 -3.60 33.59
C MET A 73 36.60 -4.11 35.02
N MET A 74 37.13 -3.30 35.91
CA MET A 74 37.06 -3.49 37.36
C MET A 74 35.60 -3.19 37.75
N PHE A 75 34.80 -4.23 37.97
CA PHE A 75 33.45 -4.08 38.51
C PHE A 75 33.57 -3.67 39.98
N VAL A 76 33.29 -2.42 40.25
CA VAL A 76 32.99 -1.95 41.61
C VAL A 76 31.47 -2.19 41.79
N PRO A 77 31.05 -3.07 42.76
CA PRO A 77 29.65 -3.20 43.04
C PRO A 77 29.14 -1.91 43.66
N ILE A 78 28.38 -1.14 42.93
CA ILE A 78 27.60 -0.01 43.45
C ILE A 78 26.44 -0.67 44.23
N ALA A 79 26.44 -0.48 45.55
CA ALA A 79 25.37 -0.95 46.43
C ALA A 79 23.99 -0.53 45.89
N ASP A 80 23.02 -1.41 45.96
CA ASP A 80 21.63 -1.20 45.56
C ASP A 80 21.05 0.04 46.25
N MET A 81 21.13 1.16 45.58
CA MET A 81 20.29 2.29 45.95
C MET A 81 18.88 2.03 45.42
N PRO A 82 17.83 2.15 46.26
CA PRO A 82 16.47 2.02 45.78
C PRO A 82 16.24 3.04 44.66
N ALA A 83 15.91 2.56 43.48
CA ALA A 83 15.61 3.39 42.33
C ALA A 83 14.45 4.32 42.69
N LEU A 84 14.71 5.62 42.74
CA LEU A 84 13.67 6.63 42.81
C LEU A 84 12.70 6.41 41.65
N PRO A 85 11.37 6.56 41.83
CA PRO A 85 10.41 6.45 40.72
C PRO A 85 10.86 7.46 39.66
N GLN A 86 11.35 6.90 38.53
CA GLN A 86 11.82 7.74 37.43
C GLN A 86 10.60 8.39 36.77
N GLY A 87 10.50 9.69 36.92
CA GLY A 87 9.62 10.49 36.07
C GLY A 87 10.01 10.31 34.58
N TRP A 88 9.16 10.73 33.69
CA TRP A 88 9.42 10.69 32.24
C TRP A 88 10.79 11.27 31.91
N GLY A 89 11.72 10.41 31.49
CA GLY A 89 13.09 10.77 31.14
C GLY A 89 13.32 10.73 29.63
N MET A 90 14.47 11.22 29.18
CA MET A 90 14.90 11.13 27.78
C MET A 90 14.92 9.67 27.25
N ALA A 91 15.04 8.67 28.14
CA ALA A 91 14.98 7.25 27.81
C ALA A 91 13.59 6.79 27.32
N ASP A 92 12.51 7.49 27.69
CA ASP A 92 11.14 7.10 27.34
C ASP A 92 10.69 7.66 25.97
N VAL A 93 11.43 8.64 25.43
CA VAL A 93 11.11 9.30 24.15
C VAL A 93 10.97 8.32 22.99
N PRO A 94 11.85 7.31 22.78
CA PRO A 94 11.71 6.37 21.69
C PRO A 94 10.44 5.52 21.77
N VAL A 95 10.05 5.10 22.96
CA VAL A 95 8.81 4.32 23.18
C VAL A 95 7.58 5.18 22.90
N ALA A 96 7.60 6.45 23.35
CA ALA A 96 6.53 7.41 23.07
C ALA A 96 6.37 7.67 21.56
N LEU A 97 7.48 7.78 20.81
CA LEU A 97 7.45 7.94 19.35
C LEU A 97 6.84 6.73 18.65
N VAL A 98 7.20 5.51 19.04
CA VAL A 98 6.59 4.27 18.50
C VAL A 98 5.11 4.21 18.82
N ALA A 99 4.71 4.56 20.05
CA ALA A 99 3.30 4.60 20.44
C ALA A 99 2.52 5.65 19.63
N PHE A 100 3.07 6.85 19.47
CA PHE A 100 2.49 7.92 18.66
C PHE A 100 2.31 7.48 17.19
N TRP A 101 3.34 6.84 16.60
CA TRP A 101 3.25 6.30 15.27
C TRP A 101 2.15 5.24 15.14
N ALA A 102 2.08 4.29 16.07
CA ALA A 102 1.09 3.22 16.05
C ALA A 102 -0.34 3.78 16.21
N LEU A 103 -0.55 4.71 17.14
CA LEU A 103 -1.84 5.39 17.33
C LEU A 103 -2.27 6.16 16.08
N GLY A 104 -1.33 6.86 15.43
CA GLY A 104 -1.58 7.55 14.16
C GLY A 104 -1.99 6.57 13.05
N ALA A 105 -1.28 5.46 12.91
CA ALA A 105 -1.59 4.43 11.91
C ALA A 105 -2.97 3.78 12.16
N ILE A 106 -3.26 3.40 13.40
CA ILE A 106 -4.55 2.81 13.81
C ILE A 106 -5.68 3.83 13.60
N GLY A 107 -5.50 5.07 14.06
CA GLY A 107 -6.48 6.14 13.90
C GLY A 107 -6.78 6.44 12.42
N PHE A 108 -5.73 6.46 11.59
CA PHE A 108 -5.85 6.63 10.14
C PHE A 108 -6.70 5.53 9.51
N VAL A 109 -6.39 4.25 9.77
CA VAL A 109 -7.14 3.12 9.22
C VAL A 109 -8.56 3.10 9.75
N ALA A 110 -8.75 3.29 11.06
CA ALA A 110 -10.07 3.32 11.69
C ALA A 110 -10.98 4.41 11.09
N TRP A 111 -10.44 5.61 10.89
CA TRP A 111 -11.15 6.71 10.22
C TRP A 111 -11.65 6.29 8.83
N HIS A 112 -10.77 5.70 7.99
CA HIS A 112 -11.12 5.28 6.64
C HIS A 112 -12.14 4.13 6.63
N VAL A 113 -12.03 3.18 7.57
CA VAL A 113 -13.02 2.10 7.74
C VAL A 113 -14.39 2.67 8.09
N VAL A 114 -14.45 3.58 9.08
CA VAL A 114 -15.71 4.21 9.49
C VAL A 114 -16.31 5.05 8.36
N ALA A 115 -15.49 5.86 7.68
CA ALA A 115 -15.92 6.68 6.55
C ALA A 115 -16.48 5.81 5.41
N HIS A 116 -15.78 4.71 5.07
CA HIS A 116 -16.21 3.76 4.05
C HIS A 116 -17.53 3.06 4.43
N ARG A 117 -17.66 2.59 5.67
CA ARG A 117 -18.90 1.96 6.15
C ARG A 117 -20.08 2.93 6.10
N ARG A 118 -19.89 4.19 6.51
CA ARG A 118 -20.93 5.23 6.42
C ARG A 118 -21.30 5.53 4.97
N PHE A 119 -20.32 5.56 4.07
CA PHE A 119 -20.57 5.70 2.63
C PHE A 119 -21.40 4.54 2.09
N CYS A 120 -20.97 3.30 2.31
CA CYS A 120 -21.71 2.11 1.87
C CYS A 120 -23.14 2.06 2.43
N ALA A 121 -23.33 2.39 3.69
CA ALA A 121 -24.67 2.44 4.31
C ALA A 121 -25.58 3.46 3.62
N ARG A 122 -25.09 4.67 3.32
CA ARG A 122 -25.86 5.70 2.60
C ARG A 122 -26.22 5.26 1.18
N VAL A 123 -25.25 4.70 0.45
CA VAL A 123 -25.45 4.22 -0.93
C VAL A 123 -26.49 3.09 -0.96
N LEU A 124 -26.41 2.13 -0.02
CA LEU A 124 -27.33 1.01 0.04
C LEU A 124 -28.73 1.40 0.53
N ALA A 125 -28.85 2.35 1.47
CA ALA A 125 -30.14 2.82 1.99
C ALA A 125 -30.99 3.54 0.92
N SER A 126 -30.34 4.22 -0.04
CA SER A 126 -31.03 4.93 -1.13
C SER A 126 -30.99 4.17 -2.45
N GLY A 127 -30.35 3.01 -2.48
CA GLY A 127 -30.13 2.24 -3.70
C GLY A 127 -31.40 1.50 -4.15
N GLN A 128 -31.77 1.68 -5.43
CA GLN A 128 -32.78 0.86 -6.11
C GLN A 128 -32.08 -0.22 -6.94
N GLY A 129 -32.53 -1.47 -6.79
CA GLY A 129 -31.93 -2.60 -7.50
C GLY A 129 -32.23 -2.53 -9.01
N ARG A 130 -31.20 -2.55 -9.86
CA ARG A 130 -31.31 -2.72 -11.32
C ARG A 130 -31.10 -4.17 -11.78
N GLY A 131 -30.73 -5.09 -10.87
CA GLY A 131 -30.50 -6.49 -11.19
C GLY A 131 -29.13 -7.00 -10.72
N VAL A 132 -28.78 -8.17 -11.21
CA VAL A 132 -27.49 -8.84 -10.94
C VAL A 132 -26.71 -8.93 -12.25
N ALA A 133 -25.48 -8.43 -12.24
CA ALA A 133 -24.55 -8.53 -13.34
C ALA A 133 -23.64 -9.76 -13.19
N GLN A 134 -22.73 -9.96 -14.13
CA GLN A 134 -21.78 -11.06 -14.17
C GLN A 134 -21.00 -11.23 -12.85
N GLY A 135 -20.85 -12.46 -12.36
CA GLY A 135 -20.10 -12.77 -11.14
C GLY A 135 -20.85 -12.43 -9.85
N HIS A 136 -22.18 -12.45 -9.86
CA HIS A 136 -23.05 -12.13 -8.72
C HIS A 136 -22.88 -10.70 -8.16
N VAL A 137 -22.43 -9.77 -8.99
CA VAL A 137 -22.32 -8.35 -8.65
C VAL A 137 -23.70 -7.71 -8.72
N ARG A 138 -24.14 -7.09 -7.65
CA ARG A 138 -25.43 -6.36 -7.60
C ARG A 138 -25.25 -4.97 -8.17
N VAL A 139 -26.06 -4.63 -9.17
CA VAL A 139 -26.10 -3.27 -9.74
C VAL A 139 -27.26 -2.50 -9.07
N ILE A 140 -26.93 -1.37 -8.50
CA ILE A 140 -27.89 -0.48 -7.83
C ILE A 140 -27.77 0.92 -8.42
N GLU A 141 -28.90 1.62 -8.46
CA GLU A 141 -28.97 3.03 -8.82
C GLU A 141 -29.18 3.87 -7.58
N THR A 142 -28.43 4.97 -7.43
CA THR A 142 -28.47 5.79 -6.23
C THR A 142 -28.14 7.26 -6.50
N ARG A 143 -28.74 8.16 -5.75
CA ARG A 143 -28.40 9.59 -5.79
C ARG A 143 -27.09 9.94 -5.10
N HIS A 144 -26.53 9.00 -4.34
CA HIS A 144 -25.28 9.20 -3.61
C HIS A 144 -24.02 8.77 -4.40
N ALA A 145 -24.18 8.29 -5.63
CA ALA A 145 -23.10 8.04 -6.55
C ALA A 145 -23.11 9.16 -7.62
N ALA A 146 -22.03 9.92 -7.73
CA ALA A 146 -21.89 10.96 -8.72
C ALA A 146 -21.48 10.41 -10.11
N GLY A 147 -20.93 9.22 -10.15
CA GLY A 147 -20.58 8.42 -11.33
C GLY A 147 -20.66 6.93 -11.01
N PRO A 148 -20.48 6.05 -12.02
CA PRO A 148 -20.33 4.62 -11.81
C PRO A 148 -19.24 4.33 -10.78
N LEU A 149 -19.47 3.34 -9.90
CA LEU A 149 -18.57 3.05 -8.80
C LEU A 149 -18.71 1.60 -8.33
N ALA A 150 -17.60 0.84 -8.32
CA ALA A 150 -17.52 -0.47 -7.71
C ALA A 150 -17.22 -0.35 -6.21
N PHE A 151 -17.95 -1.08 -5.36
CA PHE A 151 -17.69 -1.15 -3.92
C PHE A 151 -18.08 -2.49 -3.32
N GLY A 152 -17.61 -2.76 -2.09
CA GLY A 152 -17.84 -4.00 -1.38
C GLY A 152 -16.88 -5.13 -1.77
N VAL A 153 -16.11 -5.64 -0.80
CA VAL A 153 -15.15 -6.73 -1.02
C VAL A 153 -15.83 -8.10 -1.03
N TRP A 154 -16.65 -8.37 -0.01
CA TRP A 154 -17.33 -9.67 0.16
C TRP A 154 -18.67 -9.71 -0.59
N LYS A 155 -19.51 -8.70 -0.36
CA LYS A 155 -20.73 -8.48 -1.13
C LYS A 155 -20.43 -7.43 -2.17
N ARG A 156 -20.43 -7.85 -3.44
CA ARG A 156 -19.98 -7.04 -4.57
C ARG A 156 -21.12 -6.19 -5.11
N TYR A 157 -20.89 -4.90 -5.24
CA TYR A 157 -21.85 -3.93 -5.73
C TYR A 157 -21.23 -3.01 -6.78
N VAL A 158 -22.04 -2.60 -7.74
CA VAL A 158 -21.75 -1.46 -8.62
C VAL A 158 -22.89 -0.47 -8.42
N ALA A 159 -22.55 0.75 -7.98
CA ALA A 159 -23.49 1.86 -7.90
C ALA A 159 -23.43 2.67 -9.20
N MET A 160 -24.61 2.96 -9.74
CA MET A 160 -24.81 3.86 -10.87
C MET A 160 -25.47 5.16 -10.36
N PRO A 161 -25.13 6.33 -10.92
CA PRO A 161 -25.84 7.56 -10.60
C PRO A 161 -27.31 7.50 -11.05
N ALA A 162 -28.18 8.24 -10.39
CA ALA A 162 -29.62 8.25 -10.68
C ALA A 162 -29.95 8.73 -12.11
N ASP A 163 -29.08 9.58 -12.69
CA ASP A 163 -29.21 10.10 -14.05
C ASP A 163 -28.39 9.28 -15.08
N PHE A 164 -27.98 8.05 -14.73
CA PHE A 164 -27.13 7.22 -15.58
C PHE A 164 -27.73 6.96 -16.97
N GLY A 165 -29.05 6.71 -17.05
CA GLY A 165 -29.75 6.48 -18.29
C GLY A 165 -29.86 7.71 -19.20
N GLU A 166 -29.85 8.92 -18.61
CA GLU A 166 -29.97 10.18 -19.34
C GLU A 166 -28.58 10.71 -19.76
N ARG A 167 -27.58 10.55 -18.89
CA ARG A 167 -26.21 11.05 -19.08
C ARG A 167 -25.41 10.24 -20.07
N TYR A 168 -25.61 8.93 -20.12
CA TYR A 168 -24.82 7.98 -20.91
C TYR A 168 -25.68 7.31 -21.98
N ASP A 169 -25.18 7.22 -23.20
CA ASP A 169 -25.81 6.42 -24.21
C ASP A 169 -25.66 4.90 -23.92
N PRO A 170 -26.42 4.01 -24.58
CA PRO A 170 -26.37 2.57 -24.29
C PRO A 170 -24.99 1.93 -24.42
N GLN A 171 -24.16 2.39 -25.35
CA GLN A 171 -22.80 1.89 -25.52
C GLN A 171 -21.89 2.36 -24.38
N GLU A 172 -21.98 3.63 -24.01
CA GLU A 172 -21.26 4.21 -22.88
C GLU A 172 -21.65 3.54 -21.55
N GLN A 173 -22.96 3.25 -21.35
CA GLN A 173 -23.46 2.52 -20.18
C GLN A 173 -22.83 1.13 -20.07
N ALA A 174 -22.77 0.38 -21.18
CA ALA A 174 -22.18 -0.95 -21.20
C ALA A 174 -20.67 -0.90 -20.91
N LEU A 175 -19.97 0.09 -21.44
CA LEU A 175 -18.53 0.28 -21.23
C LEU A 175 -18.20 0.73 -19.79
N ALA A 176 -18.98 1.63 -19.22
CA ALA A 176 -18.86 2.05 -17.82
C ALA A 176 -19.12 0.89 -16.87
N LEU A 177 -20.16 0.08 -17.12
CA LEU A 177 -20.42 -1.12 -16.33
C LEU A 177 -19.28 -2.14 -16.46
N ALA A 178 -18.75 -2.35 -17.67
CA ALA A 178 -17.63 -3.27 -17.91
C ALA A 178 -16.36 -2.82 -17.14
N HIS A 179 -16.11 -1.51 -17.01
CA HIS A 179 -15.02 -0.97 -16.21
C HIS A 179 -15.19 -1.31 -14.72
N GLU A 180 -16.36 -1.04 -14.14
CA GLU A 180 -16.64 -1.31 -12.72
C GLU A 180 -16.60 -2.81 -12.40
N LEU A 181 -17.12 -3.67 -13.31
CA LEU A 181 -16.99 -5.11 -13.20
C LEU A 181 -15.52 -5.58 -13.30
N GLY A 182 -14.73 -4.86 -14.08
CA GLY A 182 -13.28 -5.08 -14.19
C GLY A 182 -12.56 -4.94 -12.84
N HIS A 183 -12.88 -3.93 -12.04
CA HIS A 183 -12.34 -3.77 -10.69
C HIS A 183 -12.68 -4.96 -9.78
N HIS A 184 -13.91 -5.47 -9.85
CA HIS A 184 -14.30 -6.66 -9.11
C HIS A 184 -13.58 -7.93 -9.59
N ALA A 185 -13.43 -8.11 -10.91
CA ALA A 185 -12.77 -9.27 -11.50
C ALA A 185 -11.27 -9.32 -11.15
N ARG A 186 -10.62 -8.15 -11.06
CA ARG A 186 -9.20 -8.02 -10.72
C ARG A 186 -8.93 -8.04 -9.21
N GLY A 187 -9.96 -7.95 -8.37
CA GLY A 187 -9.80 -7.83 -6.92
C GLY A 187 -9.26 -6.47 -6.45
N ASP A 188 -9.37 -5.44 -7.28
CA ASP A 188 -8.81 -4.11 -7.03
C ASP A 188 -9.30 -3.51 -5.70
N LEU A 189 -10.53 -3.81 -5.27
CA LEU A 189 -11.08 -3.32 -4.01
C LEU A 189 -10.30 -3.87 -2.79
N LEU A 190 -9.92 -5.14 -2.82
CA LEU A 190 -9.10 -5.73 -1.75
C LEU A 190 -7.70 -5.14 -1.76
N VAL A 191 -7.10 -5.01 -2.94
CA VAL A 191 -5.77 -4.41 -3.11
C VAL A 191 -5.76 -2.95 -2.62
N ASN A 192 -6.85 -2.20 -2.82
CA ASN A 192 -7.01 -0.84 -2.30
C ASN A 192 -6.99 -0.79 -0.77
N TRP A 193 -7.63 -1.75 -0.10
CA TRP A 193 -7.58 -1.84 1.36
C TRP A 193 -6.16 -2.18 1.85
N ALA A 194 -5.47 -3.11 1.19
CA ALA A 194 -4.08 -3.41 1.50
C ALA A 194 -3.19 -2.17 1.32
N ALA A 195 -3.32 -1.45 0.20
CA ALA A 195 -2.59 -0.21 -0.04
C ALA A 195 -2.90 0.88 0.98
N LEU A 196 -4.16 0.97 1.45
CA LEU A 196 -4.56 1.92 2.49
C LEU A 196 -3.93 1.59 3.84
N VAL A 197 -3.83 0.30 4.21
CA VAL A 197 -3.13 -0.14 5.43
C VAL A 197 -1.64 0.20 5.34
N ILE A 198 -1.00 -0.06 4.19
CA ILE A 198 0.40 0.31 3.95
C ILE A 198 0.58 1.83 4.08
N LEU A 199 -0.32 2.62 3.48
CA LEU A 199 -0.31 4.08 3.64
C LEU A 199 -0.51 4.48 5.12
N GLY A 200 -1.38 3.78 5.85
CA GLY A 200 -1.58 3.99 7.28
C GLY A 200 -0.30 3.77 8.10
N CYS A 201 0.50 2.74 7.78
CA CYS A 201 1.82 2.55 8.40
C CYS A 201 2.81 3.69 8.06
N HIS A 202 2.60 4.38 6.95
CA HIS A 202 3.41 5.48 6.45
C HIS A 202 2.65 6.82 6.47
N TRP A 203 1.68 7.00 7.35
CA TRP A 203 0.76 8.15 7.36
C TRP A 203 1.45 9.52 7.34
N PHE A 204 2.65 9.61 7.92
CA PHE A 204 3.49 10.80 7.99
C PHE A 204 4.41 10.99 6.76
N ASN A 205 4.51 10.00 5.86
CA ASN A 205 5.51 9.96 4.80
C ASN A 205 4.96 10.51 3.47
N PRO A 206 5.45 11.64 2.95
CA PRO A 206 4.98 12.24 1.70
C PRO A 206 5.25 11.35 0.47
N VAL A 207 6.30 10.51 0.48
CA VAL A 207 6.59 9.57 -0.60
C VAL A 207 5.50 8.51 -0.68
N ALA A 208 5.01 8.01 0.46
CA ALA A 208 3.93 7.03 0.49
C ALA A 208 2.61 7.62 -0.03
N TRP A 209 2.31 8.88 0.26
CA TRP A 209 1.15 9.59 -0.30
C TRP A 209 1.25 9.77 -1.81
N ALA A 210 2.43 10.12 -2.33
CA ALA A 210 2.67 10.21 -3.76
C ALA A 210 2.56 8.82 -4.43
N ALA A 211 3.12 7.78 -3.78
CA ALA A 211 3.04 6.39 -4.22
C ALA A 211 1.59 5.90 -4.28
N PHE A 212 0.80 6.15 -3.24
CA PHE A 212 -0.61 5.76 -3.20
C PHE A 212 -1.42 6.42 -4.34
N ARG A 213 -1.23 7.71 -4.61
CA ARG A 213 -1.85 8.38 -5.76
C ARG A 213 -1.45 7.75 -7.09
N ALA A 214 -0.14 7.52 -7.27
CA ALA A 214 0.38 6.93 -8.49
C ALA A 214 -0.10 5.47 -8.69
N PHE A 215 -0.16 4.68 -7.62
CA PHE A 215 -0.73 3.35 -7.60
C PHE A 215 -2.19 3.36 -8.08
N ARG A 216 -3.02 4.26 -7.55
CA ARG A 216 -4.41 4.41 -7.97
C ARG A 216 -4.53 4.76 -9.46
N ALA A 217 -3.70 5.69 -9.94
CA ALA A 217 -3.68 6.06 -11.35
C ALA A 217 -3.27 4.88 -12.26
N ASP A 218 -2.27 4.08 -11.86
CA ASP A 218 -1.85 2.89 -12.62
C ASP A 218 -2.92 1.80 -12.61
N GLN A 219 -3.65 1.64 -11.51
CA GLN A 219 -4.78 0.72 -11.38
C GLN A 219 -5.89 1.06 -12.38
N GLU A 220 -6.26 2.36 -12.47
CA GLU A 220 -7.25 2.84 -13.45
C GLU A 220 -6.79 2.60 -14.89
N MET A 221 -5.54 2.98 -15.22
CA MET A 221 -4.98 2.75 -16.55
C MET A 221 -4.92 1.25 -16.92
N ALA A 222 -4.64 0.38 -15.96
CA ALA A 222 -4.66 -1.06 -16.19
C ALA A 222 -6.08 -1.60 -16.39
N CYS A 223 -7.09 -1.04 -15.68
CA CYS A 223 -8.49 -1.38 -15.91
C CYS A 223 -8.96 -0.92 -17.29
N ASP A 224 -8.65 0.32 -17.68
CA ASP A 224 -8.95 0.84 -19.01
C ASP A 224 -8.34 -0.03 -20.11
N ALA A 225 -7.09 -0.43 -19.97
CA ALA A 225 -6.41 -1.28 -20.96
C ALA A 225 -7.06 -2.67 -21.09
N MET A 226 -7.61 -3.20 -20.00
CA MET A 226 -8.35 -4.46 -20.02
C MET A 226 -9.68 -4.33 -20.77
N VAL A 227 -10.47 -3.30 -20.45
CA VAL A 227 -11.76 -3.04 -21.12
C VAL A 227 -11.56 -2.84 -22.62
N LEU A 228 -10.48 -2.16 -23.02
CA LEU A 228 -10.20 -1.79 -24.39
C LEU A 228 -9.29 -2.77 -25.15
N ALA A 229 -8.99 -3.92 -24.60
CA ALA A 229 -8.04 -4.88 -25.19
C ALA A 229 -8.36 -5.27 -26.64
N ARG A 230 -9.65 -5.27 -27.03
CA ARG A 230 -10.15 -5.60 -28.37
C ARG A 230 -11.06 -4.52 -28.97
N ALA A 231 -10.99 -3.29 -28.44
CA ALA A 231 -11.88 -2.22 -28.83
C ALA A 231 -11.53 -1.61 -30.19
N THR A 232 -12.53 -1.36 -31.02
CA THR A 232 -12.43 -0.58 -32.26
C THR A 232 -12.21 0.90 -31.94
N PRO A 233 -11.77 1.73 -32.90
CA PRO A 233 -11.66 3.18 -32.68
C PRO A 233 -12.95 3.84 -32.20
N ALA A 234 -14.11 3.42 -32.73
CA ALA A 234 -15.42 3.94 -32.31
C ALA A 234 -15.72 3.61 -30.85
N VAL A 235 -15.47 2.37 -30.42
CA VAL A 235 -15.63 1.95 -29.01
C VAL A 235 -14.70 2.74 -28.09
N ARG A 236 -13.47 3.01 -28.52
CA ARG A 236 -12.52 3.86 -27.73
C ARG A 236 -13.02 5.27 -27.56
N HIS A 237 -13.64 5.84 -28.59
CA HIS A 237 -14.24 7.18 -28.52
C HIS A 237 -15.40 7.20 -27.52
N ALA A 238 -16.34 6.26 -27.63
CA ALA A 238 -17.45 6.12 -26.68
C ALA A 238 -16.96 5.93 -25.24
N TYR A 239 -15.90 5.12 -25.04
CA TYR A 239 -15.31 4.93 -23.73
C TYR A 239 -14.66 6.20 -23.18
N ALA A 240 -13.94 6.96 -24.01
CA ALA A 240 -13.35 8.25 -23.61
C ALA A 240 -14.44 9.25 -23.19
N SER A 241 -15.55 9.30 -23.93
CA SER A 241 -16.73 10.10 -23.59
C SER A 241 -17.33 9.68 -22.24
N ALA A 242 -17.50 8.38 -22.00
CA ALA A 242 -17.98 7.85 -20.72
C ALA A 242 -17.08 8.25 -19.55
N ILE A 243 -15.75 8.17 -19.70
CA ILE A 243 -14.78 8.62 -18.69
C ILE A 243 -14.93 10.11 -18.38
N VAL A 244 -15.05 10.95 -19.42
CA VAL A 244 -15.22 12.40 -19.21
C VAL A 244 -16.54 12.70 -18.50
N LYS A 245 -17.62 12.04 -18.87
CA LYS A 245 -18.93 12.16 -18.20
C LYS A 245 -18.88 11.72 -16.74
N SER A 246 -18.14 10.66 -16.42
CA SER A 246 -17.97 10.19 -15.05
C SER A 246 -17.17 11.17 -14.18
N ALA A 247 -16.20 11.88 -14.75
CA ALA A 247 -15.35 12.82 -14.04
C ALA A 247 -16.09 14.11 -13.60
N HIS A 248 -17.18 14.49 -14.28
CA HIS A 248 -17.98 15.69 -13.95
C HIS A 248 -18.86 15.48 -12.71
N GLY A 249 -19.01 14.28 -12.22
CA GLY A 249 -19.94 13.95 -11.16
C GLY A 249 -19.43 14.13 -9.73
N GLY A 250 -18.26 14.71 -9.46
CA GLY A 250 -17.81 15.12 -8.11
C GLY A 250 -17.99 14.06 -7.00
N ALA A 251 -17.56 12.83 -7.21
CA ALA A 251 -17.81 11.75 -6.27
C ALA A 251 -16.94 11.82 -5.00
N VAL A 252 -17.59 11.79 -3.86
CA VAL A 252 -17.00 11.87 -2.52
C VAL A 252 -16.97 10.47 -1.90
N SER A 253 -16.04 9.62 -2.27
CA SER A 253 -15.72 8.40 -1.49
C SER A 253 -14.28 8.48 -0.99
N ALA A 254 -14.07 8.26 0.31
CA ALA A 254 -12.74 8.24 0.93
C ALA A 254 -11.78 7.22 0.27
N ALA A 255 -12.31 6.18 -0.36
CA ALA A 255 -11.57 5.20 -1.14
C ALA A 255 -11.35 5.61 -2.61
N CYS A 256 -12.05 6.65 -3.12
CA CYS A 256 -12.07 7.05 -4.53
C CYS A 256 -11.58 8.48 -4.79
N HIS A 257 -11.00 9.16 -3.82
CA HIS A 257 -10.78 10.62 -3.79
C HIS A 257 -9.54 11.11 -4.49
N LEU A 258 -9.16 10.64 -5.66
CA LEU A 258 -7.99 11.21 -6.34
C LEU A 258 -8.15 11.30 -7.87
N HIS A 259 -9.31 11.71 -8.36
CA HIS A 259 -9.42 12.11 -9.76
C HIS A 259 -8.91 13.55 -9.93
N SER A 260 -7.62 13.67 -10.16
CA SER A 260 -7.06 14.96 -10.61
C SER A 260 -7.27 15.11 -12.12
N VAL A 261 -7.37 16.36 -12.60
CA VAL A 261 -7.42 16.66 -14.04
C VAL A 261 -6.24 16.02 -14.80
N ASN A 262 -5.09 15.91 -14.13
CA ASN A 262 -3.89 15.27 -14.69
C ASN A 262 -4.06 13.74 -14.87
N GLU A 263 -4.77 13.08 -14.00
CA GLU A 263 -5.06 11.64 -14.12
C GLU A 263 -6.03 11.37 -15.26
N LEU A 264 -7.10 12.17 -15.36
CA LEU A 264 -8.02 12.12 -16.49
C LEU A 264 -7.29 12.33 -17.82
N LYS A 265 -6.44 13.36 -17.90
CA LYS A 265 -5.60 13.62 -19.08
C LYS A 265 -4.68 12.43 -19.39
N GLY A 266 -4.06 11.82 -18.37
CA GLY A 266 -3.22 10.63 -18.50
C GLY A 266 -3.99 9.45 -19.09
N ARG A 267 -5.20 9.17 -18.61
CA ARG A 267 -6.10 8.13 -19.14
C ARG A 267 -6.43 8.40 -20.61
N LEU A 268 -6.87 9.59 -20.97
CA LEU A 268 -7.22 9.95 -22.36
C LEU A 268 -6.02 9.86 -23.31
N ILE A 269 -4.83 10.28 -22.89
CA ILE A 269 -3.59 10.14 -23.69
C ILE A 269 -3.24 8.65 -23.89
N MET A 270 -3.39 7.84 -22.84
CA MET A 270 -3.16 6.40 -22.95
C MET A 270 -4.13 5.76 -23.94
N LEU A 271 -5.42 6.14 -23.92
CA LEU A 271 -6.45 5.65 -24.83
C LEU A 271 -6.11 5.97 -26.29
N SER A 272 -5.59 7.17 -26.58
CA SER A 272 -5.21 7.58 -27.93
C SER A 272 -3.97 6.84 -28.45
N LYS A 273 -3.06 6.43 -27.57
CA LYS A 273 -1.77 5.79 -27.92
C LYS A 273 -1.76 4.27 -27.70
N HIS A 274 -2.88 3.70 -27.26
CA HIS A 274 -2.94 2.28 -26.91
C HIS A 274 -2.59 1.39 -28.11
N ARG A 275 -1.50 0.63 -27.98
CA ARG A 275 -1.10 -0.45 -28.89
C ARG A 275 -1.31 -1.78 -28.18
N VAL A 276 -1.94 -2.72 -28.83
CA VAL A 276 -2.04 -4.10 -28.35
C VAL A 276 -0.62 -4.68 -28.35
N MET A 277 -0.14 -5.07 -27.17
CA MET A 277 1.19 -5.67 -27.05
C MET A 277 1.19 -7.09 -27.59
N SER A 278 2.26 -7.45 -28.30
CA SER A 278 2.47 -8.82 -28.75
C SER A 278 2.63 -9.77 -27.55
N PRO A 279 2.29 -11.07 -27.70
CA PRO A 279 2.50 -12.07 -26.65
C PRO A 279 3.97 -12.14 -26.18
N ALA A 280 4.91 -11.97 -27.12
CA ALA A 280 6.34 -11.96 -26.82
C ALA A 280 6.73 -10.76 -25.92
N THR A 281 6.29 -9.55 -26.27
CA THR A 281 6.52 -8.34 -25.45
C THR A 281 5.91 -8.50 -24.05
N ARG A 282 4.73 -9.12 -23.93
CA ARG A 282 4.09 -9.36 -22.64
C ARG A 282 4.86 -10.36 -21.78
N ARG A 283 5.45 -11.42 -22.38
CA ARG A 283 6.34 -12.36 -21.67
C ARG A 283 7.60 -11.66 -21.17
N VAL A 284 8.27 -10.88 -22.02
CA VAL A 284 9.46 -10.09 -21.65
C VAL A 284 9.12 -9.10 -20.53
N ALA A 285 7.96 -8.43 -20.58
CA ALA A 285 7.51 -7.57 -19.51
C ALA A 285 7.34 -8.32 -18.19
N GLY A 286 6.70 -9.49 -18.22
CA GLY A 286 6.50 -10.34 -17.04
C GLY A 286 7.84 -10.81 -16.43
N THR A 287 8.76 -11.30 -17.24
CA THR A 287 10.08 -11.73 -16.76
C THR A 287 10.93 -10.58 -16.23
N ALA A 288 10.93 -9.43 -16.88
CA ALA A 288 11.64 -8.24 -16.41
C ALA A 288 11.06 -7.70 -15.09
N THR A 289 9.73 -7.70 -14.94
CA THR A 289 9.06 -7.31 -13.68
C THR A 289 9.38 -8.31 -12.57
N LEU A 290 9.37 -9.59 -12.86
CA LEU A 290 9.75 -10.64 -11.89
C LEU A 290 11.22 -10.52 -11.47
N ALA A 291 12.14 -10.33 -12.43
CA ALA A 291 13.56 -10.14 -12.12
C ALA A 291 13.79 -8.90 -11.23
N LEU A 292 13.13 -7.79 -11.55
CA LEU A 292 13.18 -6.58 -10.72
C LEU A 292 12.60 -6.82 -9.32
N ALA A 293 11.52 -7.62 -9.23
CA ALA A 293 10.92 -8.01 -7.95
C ALA A 293 11.89 -8.84 -7.10
N VAL A 294 12.48 -9.88 -7.67
CA VAL A 294 13.42 -10.75 -6.97
C VAL A 294 14.65 -9.95 -6.51
N PHE A 295 15.22 -9.12 -7.40
CA PHE A 295 16.36 -8.28 -7.06
C PHE A 295 16.01 -7.25 -5.98
N GLY A 296 14.93 -6.48 -6.15
CA GLY A 296 14.54 -5.42 -5.21
C GLY A 296 14.17 -5.96 -3.83
N LEU A 297 13.43 -7.06 -3.77
CA LEU A 297 13.07 -7.72 -2.52
C LEU A 297 14.30 -8.38 -1.87
N GLY A 298 15.15 -9.06 -2.65
CA GLY A 298 16.37 -9.67 -2.15
C GLY A 298 17.35 -8.64 -1.60
N ALA A 299 17.58 -7.54 -2.31
CA ALA A 299 18.47 -6.47 -1.86
C ALA A 299 17.97 -5.74 -0.59
N THR A 300 16.66 -5.69 -0.37
CA THR A 300 16.06 -4.97 0.77
C THR A 300 15.55 -5.90 1.88
N ALA A 301 15.73 -7.21 1.76
CA ALA A 301 15.30 -8.18 2.78
C ALA A 301 16.06 -7.94 4.10
N SER A 302 15.35 -8.02 5.23
CA SER A 302 15.96 -7.88 6.55
C SER A 302 16.97 -9.02 6.81
N GLY A 303 18.15 -8.66 7.29
CA GLY A 303 19.29 -9.57 7.44
C GLY A 303 20.30 -9.49 6.31
N THR A 304 20.12 -8.61 5.31
CA THR A 304 21.12 -8.27 4.30
C THR A 304 22.01 -7.10 4.77
N GLN A 305 23.19 -6.96 4.16
CA GLN A 305 24.07 -5.78 4.42
C GLN A 305 23.35 -4.46 4.15
N ALA A 306 22.45 -4.42 3.15
CA ALA A 306 21.66 -3.22 2.88
C ALA A 306 20.69 -2.89 4.00
N ALA A 307 20.03 -3.89 4.62
CA ALA A 307 19.17 -3.69 5.77
C ALA A 307 19.97 -3.21 6.99
N GLU A 308 21.17 -3.76 7.21
CA GLU A 308 22.09 -3.33 8.27
C GLU A 308 22.53 -1.86 8.05
N SER A 309 22.88 -1.49 6.83
CA SER A 309 23.23 -0.11 6.48
C SER A 309 22.07 0.86 6.70
N ILE A 310 20.83 0.43 6.43
CA ILE A 310 19.62 1.21 6.72
C ILE A 310 19.49 1.41 8.24
N ARG A 311 19.65 0.35 9.03
CA ARG A 311 19.55 0.41 10.49
C ARG A 311 20.59 1.35 11.09
N THR A 312 21.86 1.15 10.73
CA THR A 312 22.95 2.00 11.22
C THR A 312 22.80 3.44 10.76
N GLY A 313 22.33 3.69 9.55
CA GLY A 313 22.03 5.03 9.05
C GLY A 313 20.91 5.72 9.84
N VAL A 314 19.86 5.00 10.22
CA VAL A 314 18.78 5.53 11.08
C VAL A 314 19.32 5.83 12.47
N GLU A 315 20.10 4.94 13.08
CA GLU A 315 20.72 5.15 14.39
C GLU A 315 21.65 6.38 14.40
N GLN A 316 22.46 6.56 13.36
CA GLN A 316 23.34 7.72 13.21
C GLN A 316 22.58 9.05 13.10
N VAL A 317 21.51 9.08 12.30
CA VAL A 317 20.70 10.29 12.07
C VAL A 317 19.85 10.63 13.29
N THR A 318 19.30 9.65 13.97
CA THR A 318 18.40 9.85 15.11
C THR A 318 19.11 9.90 16.46
N GLY A 319 20.33 9.36 16.55
CA GLY A 319 21.04 9.18 17.81
C GLY A 319 20.40 8.14 18.74
N VAL A 320 19.49 7.31 18.22
CA VAL A 320 18.72 6.35 19.00
C VAL A 320 19.15 4.93 18.63
N GLU A 321 19.68 4.17 19.59
CA GLU A 321 19.97 2.75 19.43
C GLU A 321 18.68 1.92 19.39
N ILE A 322 18.37 1.30 18.26
CA ILE A 322 17.15 0.49 18.08
C ILE A 322 17.08 -0.67 19.09
N ALA A 323 18.22 -1.29 19.41
CA ALA A 323 18.29 -2.35 20.41
C ALA A 323 17.91 -1.88 21.83
N GLN A 324 18.21 -0.63 22.17
CA GLN A 324 17.78 -0.04 23.44
C GLN A 324 16.27 0.18 23.46
N VAL A 325 15.69 0.69 22.37
CA VAL A 325 14.23 0.85 22.24
C VAL A 325 13.49 -0.47 22.35
N GLU A 326 14.03 -1.52 21.75
CA GLU A 326 13.45 -2.89 21.86
C GLU A 326 13.44 -3.39 23.31
N ARG A 327 14.53 -3.22 24.04
CA ARG A 327 14.60 -3.60 25.47
C ARG A 327 13.59 -2.82 26.30
N GLN A 328 13.50 -1.51 26.11
CA GLN A 328 12.55 -0.65 26.82
C GLN A 328 11.10 -0.99 26.51
N ALA A 329 10.77 -1.22 25.24
CA ALA A 329 9.43 -1.62 24.84
C ALA A 329 9.04 -3.00 25.41
N ALA A 330 9.98 -3.96 25.43
CA ALA A 330 9.77 -5.25 26.05
C ALA A 330 9.52 -5.15 27.57
N ALA A 331 10.27 -4.33 28.26
CA ALA A 331 10.10 -4.07 29.70
C ALA A 331 8.75 -3.39 30.00
N ALA A 332 8.32 -2.43 29.16
CA ALA A 332 7.04 -1.75 29.31
C ALA A 332 5.83 -2.67 29.06
N LEU A 333 5.97 -3.68 28.20
CA LEU A 333 4.91 -4.66 27.89
C LEU A 333 4.89 -5.86 28.83
N ALA A 334 5.93 -6.13 29.60
CA ALA A 334 6.03 -7.27 30.49
C ALA A 334 4.85 -7.34 31.50
N PRO A 335 4.44 -6.26 32.19
CA PRO A 335 3.31 -6.31 33.12
C PRO A 335 1.99 -6.70 32.44
N VAL A 336 1.77 -6.24 31.20
CA VAL A 336 0.56 -6.55 30.42
C VAL A 336 0.53 -8.03 30.03
N ALA A 337 1.68 -8.59 29.68
CA ALA A 337 1.81 -10.01 29.32
C ALA A 337 1.59 -10.91 30.55
N ASP A 338 2.00 -10.47 31.75
CA ASP A 338 1.77 -11.21 32.99
C ASP A 338 0.28 -11.20 33.38
N VAL A 339 -0.41 -10.08 33.27
CA VAL A 339 -1.85 -9.98 33.49
C VAL A 339 -2.61 -10.86 32.49
N ALA A 340 -2.23 -10.88 31.22
CA ALA A 340 -2.85 -11.74 30.20
C ALA A 340 -2.63 -13.24 30.49
N ARG A 341 -1.47 -13.62 31.02
CA ARG A 341 -1.20 -15.03 31.44
C ARG A 341 -2.04 -15.43 32.65
N MET A 342 -2.18 -14.56 33.65
CA MET A 342 -3.03 -14.81 34.82
C MET A 342 -4.51 -14.96 34.43
N ALA A 343 -5.00 -14.21 33.44
CA ALA A 343 -6.37 -14.29 32.95
C ALA A 343 -6.70 -15.56 32.14
N GLN A 344 -5.69 -16.26 31.63
CA GLN A 344 -5.85 -17.52 30.87
C GLN A 344 -5.69 -18.76 31.75
N GLY A 345 -5.27 -18.62 33.00
CA GLY A 345 -5.04 -19.72 33.96
C GLY A 345 -6.19 -19.89 34.97
N THR A 346 -7.30 -19.19 34.81
CA THR A 346 -8.58 -19.34 35.53
C THR A 346 -9.65 -19.86 34.60
#